data_c82d4a1a8ffe3fb324eab0f7bedeeb38
#
_entry.id   c82d4a1a8ffe3fb324eab0f7bedeeb38
#
_cell.length_a   1.000
_cell.length_b   1.000
_cell.length_c   1.000
_cell.angle_alpha   90.00
_cell.angle_beta   90.00
_cell.angle_gamma   90.00
#
_symmetry.space_group_name_H-M   'P 1'
#
loop_
_entity.id
_entity.type
_entity.pdbx_description
1 polymer ?
#
loop_
_entity_poly.entity_id
_entity_poly.type
_entity_poly.pdbx_seq_one_letter_code
_entity_poly.pdbx_strand_id
1 'polypeptide(L)'
;FGENMFTTIQPCVDEYIKFYSILDSKSFLLYDLKLKKIPIGGGFHNWHYENGGVISSSREFVVQIYLNDDFEGGETEFLYLNQRVQAKTGRVIIFPAGYTHTHRGNPPLGGTKYIATSWAYLQNER
;
A
#
# COMPACT_ATOMS: atom_id res chain seq x y z
N PHE A 1 13.70 -6.72 11.14
CA PHE A 1 12.80 -6.90 9.99
C PHE A 1 12.37 -5.54 9.40
N GLY A 2 11.84 -4.64 10.23
CA GLY A 2 11.33 -3.36 9.75
C GLY A 2 12.38 -2.48 9.08
N GLU A 3 13.56 -2.37 9.63
CA GLU A 3 14.67 -1.58 9.07
C GLU A 3 15.08 -2.10 7.69
N ASN A 4 15.21 -3.43 7.57
CA ASN A 4 15.54 -4.05 6.28
C ASN A 4 14.43 -3.85 5.26
N MET A 5 13.18 -3.89 5.70
CA MET A 5 12.03 -3.64 4.83
C MET A 5 12.06 -2.23 4.26
N PHE A 6 12.24 -1.21 5.11
CA PHE A 6 12.32 0.18 4.66
C PHE A 6 13.50 0.41 3.71
N THR A 7 14.65 -0.18 4.02
CA THR A 7 15.82 -0.11 3.13
C THR A 7 15.52 -0.75 1.77
N THR A 8 14.84 -1.88 1.77
CA THR A 8 14.52 -2.63 0.55
C THR A 8 13.54 -1.87 -0.34
N ILE A 9 12.54 -1.20 0.24
CA ILE A 9 11.53 -0.48 -0.55
C ILE A 9 11.94 0.94 -0.92
N GLN A 10 13.00 1.48 -0.33
CA GLN A 10 13.43 2.86 -0.59
C GLN A 10 13.64 3.16 -2.09
N PRO A 11 14.29 2.28 -2.87
CA PRO A 11 14.41 2.54 -4.31
C PRO A 11 13.06 2.63 -5.03
N CYS A 12 12.07 1.86 -4.60
CA CYS A 12 10.71 1.93 -5.17
C CYS A 12 10.06 3.27 -4.85
N VAL A 13 10.21 3.74 -3.61
CA VAL A 13 9.68 5.05 -3.18
C VAL A 13 10.37 6.18 -3.95
N ASP A 14 11.67 6.10 -4.14
CA ASP A 14 12.43 7.10 -4.91
C ASP A 14 11.95 7.17 -6.36
N GLU A 15 11.70 6.03 -7.00
CA GLU A 15 11.14 5.96 -8.35
C GLU A 15 9.74 6.57 -8.41
N TYR A 16 8.91 6.30 -7.42
CA TYR A 16 7.56 6.87 -7.33
C TYR A 16 7.61 8.39 -7.25
N ILE A 17 8.45 8.94 -6.36
CA ILE A 17 8.61 10.38 -6.18
C ILE A 17 9.19 11.01 -7.46
N LYS A 18 10.11 10.34 -8.13
CA LYS A 18 10.69 10.79 -9.38
C LYS A 18 9.64 10.85 -10.49
N PHE A 19 8.77 9.86 -10.56
CA PHE A 19 7.67 9.83 -11.55
C PHE A 19 6.68 10.96 -11.30
N TYR A 20 6.30 11.17 -10.04
CA TYR A 20 5.43 12.27 -9.64
C TYR A 20 6.28 13.40 -9.06
N SER A 21 7.00 14.11 -9.93
CA SER A 21 8.02 15.08 -9.52
C SER A 21 7.48 16.23 -8.66
N ILE A 22 6.18 16.46 -8.67
CA ILE A 22 5.54 17.43 -7.76
C ILE A 22 5.78 17.06 -6.29
N LEU A 23 6.01 15.81 -6.00
CA LEU A 23 6.30 15.33 -4.64
C LEU A 23 7.72 15.63 -4.18
N ASP A 24 8.63 15.94 -5.10
CA ASP A 24 10.05 16.11 -4.80
C ASP A 24 10.33 17.31 -3.89
N SER A 25 9.42 18.31 -3.89
CA SER A 25 9.53 19.48 -3.01
C SER A 25 9.03 19.23 -1.59
N LYS A 26 8.51 18.03 -1.31
CA LYS A 26 7.92 17.66 -0.03
C LYS A 26 8.85 16.74 0.75
N SER A 27 8.68 16.75 2.06
CA SER A 27 9.34 15.80 2.96
C SER A 27 8.34 14.76 3.44
N PHE A 28 8.71 13.50 3.33
CA PHE A 28 7.87 12.39 3.76
C PHE A 28 8.60 11.53 4.79
N LEU A 29 7.83 10.96 5.70
CA LEU A 29 8.29 9.94 6.64
C LEU A 29 7.48 8.67 6.39
N LEU A 30 8.17 7.58 6.07
CA LEU A 30 7.54 6.26 6.06
C LEU A 30 7.36 5.82 7.51
N TYR A 31 6.13 5.53 7.87
CA TYR A 31 5.75 5.27 9.24
C TYR A 31 4.66 4.21 9.29
N ASP A 32 4.55 3.50 10.43
CA ASP A 32 3.58 2.42 10.63
C ASP A 32 3.74 1.27 9.64
N LEU A 33 4.70 0.42 9.87
CA LEU A 33 4.78 -0.83 9.14
C LEU A 33 3.83 -1.85 9.75
N LYS A 34 2.79 -2.24 9.00
CA LYS A 34 1.84 -3.27 9.41
C LYS A 34 2.05 -4.55 8.63
N LEU A 35 2.27 -5.63 9.35
CA LEU A 35 2.26 -6.98 8.79
C LEU A 35 0.87 -7.56 8.98
N LYS A 36 0.25 -8.01 7.91
CA LYS A 36 -1.10 -8.56 7.95
C LYS A 36 -1.10 -10.01 7.50
N LYS A 37 -1.68 -10.86 8.34
CA LYS A 37 -2.01 -12.24 8.00
C LYS A 37 -3.50 -12.28 7.67
N ILE A 38 -3.83 -12.60 6.44
CA ILE A 38 -5.20 -12.64 5.94
C ILE A 38 -5.55 -14.09 5.65
N PRO A 39 -6.44 -14.70 6.46
CA PRO A 39 -6.84 -16.09 6.25
C PRO A 39 -7.68 -16.25 5.00
N ILE A 40 -7.86 -17.48 4.57
CA ILE A 40 -8.72 -17.83 3.42
C ILE A 40 -10.09 -17.19 3.62
N GLY A 41 -10.56 -16.48 2.60
CA GLY A 41 -11.84 -15.78 2.62
C GLY A 41 -11.87 -14.48 3.39
N GLY A 42 -10.78 -14.14 4.10
CA GLY A 42 -10.67 -12.90 4.85
C GLY A 42 -10.25 -11.72 3.99
N GLY A 43 -10.15 -10.55 4.60
CA GLY A 43 -9.62 -9.36 3.96
C GLY A 43 -10.46 -8.12 4.21
N PHE A 44 -10.00 -7.02 3.66
CA PHE A 44 -10.66 -5.73 3.70
C PHE A 44 -11.60 -5.60 2.51
N HIS A 45 -12.82 -6.06 2.67
CA HIS A 45 -13.80 -6.14 1.60
C HIS A 45 -14.50 -4.82 1.31
N ASN A 46 -14.49 -3.87 2.25
CA ASN A 46 -15.11 -2.57 2.07
C ASN A 46 -14.24 -1.66 1.21
N TRP A 47 -14.87 -0.95 0.30
CA TRP A 47 -14.19 0.11 -0.45
C TRP A 47 -13.77 1.21 0.52
N HIS A 48 -12.50 1.59 0.47
CA HIS A 48 -11.94 2.59 1.37
C HIS A 48 -10.76 3.32 0.74
N TYR A 49 -10.36 4.42 1.35
CA TYR A 49 -9.12 5.11 1.03
C TYR A 49 -8.39 5.45 2.34
N GLU A 50 -7.13 5.87 2.24
CA GLU A 50 -6.20 5.77 3.37
C GLU A 50 -6.06 7.04 4.20
N ASN A 51 -6.56 8.20 3.72
CA ASN A 51 -6.42 9.48 4.43
C ASN A 51 -7.75 10.15 4.77
N GLY A 52 -8.81 9.38 4.88
CA GLY A 52 -10.16 9.91 5.12
C GLY A 52 -10.47 10.31 6.55
N GLY A 53 -9.57 10.11 7.50
CA GLY A 53 -9.75 10.48 8.91
C GLY A 53 -8.85 11.64 9.32
N VAL A 54 -9.19 12.27 10.44
CA VAL A 54 -8.38 13.40 10.95
C VAL A 54 -6.95 12.93 11.26
N ILE A 55 -6.81 11.77 11.92
CA ILE A 55 -5.48 11.23 12.29
C ILE A 55 -4.68 10.79 11.06
N SER A 56 -5.35 10.23 10.06
CA SER A 56 -4.72 9.71 8.85
C SER A 56 -4.58 10.76 7.75
N SER A 57 -5.04 11.99 7.96
CA SER A 57 -5.12 13.02 6.92
C SER A 57 -3.76 13.40 6.32
N SER A 58 -2.67 13.20 7.04
CA SER A 58 -1.31 13.48 6.55
C SER A 58 -0.70 12.34 5.74
N ARG A 59 -1.38 11.23 5.57
CA ARG A 59 -0.95 10.15 4.68
C ARG A 59 -1.04 10.61 3.23
N GLU A 60 0.07 10.58 2.52
CA GLU A 60 0.13 11.06 1.14
C GLU A 60 0.08 9.91 0.14
N PHE A 61 0.80 8.85 0.40
CA PHE A 61 0.76 7.64 -0.42
C PHE A 61 1.00 6.39 0.43
N VAL A 62 0.65 5.27 -0.15
CA VAL A 62 0.68 3.95 0.48
C VAL A 62 1.70 3.09 -0.23
N VAL A 63 2.48 2.34 0.53
CA VAL A 63 3.41 1.32 0.02
C VAL A 63 2.93 -0.03 0.53
N GLN A 64 2.59 -0.93 -0.38
CA GLN A 64 2.11 -2.26 -0.04
C GLN A 64 2.97 -3.31 -0.73
N ILE A 65 3.33 -4.35 0.01
CA ILE A 65 4.21 -5.42 -0.48
C ILE A 65 3.48 -6.75 -0.28
N TYR A 66 3.41 -7.54 -1.36
CA TYR A 66 2.93 -8.91 -1.28
C TYR A 66 4.09 -9.81 -0.82
N LEU A 67 3.88 -10.50 0.29
CA LEU A 67 4.93 -11.34 0.88
C LEU A 67 4.86 -12.80 0.41
N ASN A 68 3.71 -13.20 -0.12
CA ASN A 68 3.52 -14.53 -0.71
C ASN A 68 2.47 -14.48 -1.83
N ASP A 69 2.36 -15.54 -2.59
CA ASP A 69 1.39 -15.64 -3.68
C ASP A 69 0.85 -17.08 -3.88
N ASP A 70 1.03 -17.94 -2.89
CA ASP A 70 0.58 -19.33 -2.94
C ASP A 70 -0.91 -19.47 -2.62
N PHE A 71 -1.74 -18.71 -3.33
CA PHE A 71 -3.19 -18.68 -3.23
C PHE A 71 -3.78 -18.11 -4.53
N GLU A 72 -5.08 -18.27 -4.70
CA GLU A 72 -5.84 -17.59 -5.76
C GLU A 72 -6.53 -16.36 -5.19
N GLY A 73 -6.89 -15.41 -6.05
CA GLY A 73 -7.51 -14.16 -5.61
C GLY A 73 -6.53 -13.28 -4.86
N GLY A 74 -6.99 -12.63 -3.82
CA GLY A 74 -6.14 -11.79 -2.96
C GLY A 74 -5.64 -10.51 -3.62
N GLU A 75 -6.22 -10.11 -4.74
CA GLU A 75 -5.83 -8.89 -5.45
C GLU A 75 -6.15 -7.63 -4.63
N THR A 76 -5.41 -6.56 -4.92
CA THR A 76 -5.82 -5.21 -4.55
C THR A 76 -6.63 -4.66 -5.73
N GLU A 77 -7.87 -4.30 -5.49
CA GLU A 77 -8.78 -3.81 -6.52
C GLU A 77 -9.07 -2.34 -6.32
N PHE A 78 -8.87 -1.54 -7.39
CA PHE A 78 -9.14 -0.10 -7.41
C PHE A 78 -10.46 0.16 -8.11
N LEU A 79 -11.40 0.78 -7.40
CA LEU A 79 -12.77 0.98 -7.87
C LEU A 79 -12.84 1.87 -9.10
N TYR A 80 -12.31 3.09 -8.98
CA TYR A 80 -12.46 4.09 -10.03
C TYR A 80 -11.50 3.89 -11.21
N LEU A 81 -10.40 3.19 -10.98
CA LEU A 81 -9.46 2.83 -12.03
C LEU A 81 -9.88 1.55 -12.78
N ASN A 82 -10.85 0.84 -12.24
CA ASN A 82 -11.31 -0.44 -12.77
C ASN A 82 -10.13 -1.41 -13.00
N GLN A 83 -9.28 -1.54 -12.01
CA GLN A 83 -8.04 -2.29 -12.09
C GLN A 83 -7.87 -3.20 -10.90
N ARG A 84 -7.33 -4.40 -11.15
CA ARG A 84 -6.91 -5.35 -10.12
C ARG A 84 -5.42 -5.60 -10.24
N VAL A 85 -4.71 -5.52 -9.12
CA VAL A 85 -3.29 -5.86 -9.06
C VAL A 85 -3.18 -7.23 -8.41
N GLN A 86 -2.65 -8.20 -9.15
CA GLN A 86 -2.46 -9.55 -8.64
C GLN A 86 -1.38 -9.58 -7.57
N ALA A 87 -1.61 -10.38 -6.55
CA ALA A 87 -0.60 -10.72 -5.57
C ALA A 87 0.52 -11.50 -6.25
N LYS A 88 1.75 -11.06 -6.02
CA LYS A 88 2.95 -11.75 -6.47
C LYS A 88 4.05 -11.50 -5.46
N THR A 89 4.70 -12.54 -4.99
CA THR A 89 5.76 -12.43 -4.00
C THR A 89 6.79 -11.39 -4.39
N GLY A 90 7.03 -10.41 -3.52
CA GLY A 90 7.98 -9.34 -3.75
C GLY A 90 7.43 -8.17 -4.56
N ARG A 91 6.20 -8.24 -5.04
CA ARG A 91 5.60 -7.10 -5.74
C ARG A 91 5.30 -5.97 -4.77
N VAL A 92 5.80 -4.79 -5.10
CA VAL A 92 5.54 -3.55 -4.37
C VAL A 92 4.59 -2.71 -5.19
N ILE A 93 3.49 -2.26 -4.58
CA ILE A 93 2.59 -1.28 -5.19
C ILE A 93 2.60 -0.01 -4.36
N ILE A 94 2.63 1.12 -5.03
CA ILE A 94 2.60 2.44 -4.40
C ILE A 94 1.49 3.23 -5.07
N PHE A 95 0.62 3.83 -4.27
CA PHE A 95 -0.50 4.60 -4.79
C PHE A 95 -0.87 5.73 -3.83
N PRO A 96 -1.47 6.81 -4.36
CA PRO A 96 -1.94 7.92 -3.54
C PRO A 96 -2.93 7.47 -2.47
N ALA A 97 -2.88 8.10 -1.30
CA ALA A 97 -3.75 7.75 -0.19
C ALA A 97 -5.18 8.29 -0.33
N GLY A 98 -5.42 9.19 -1.28
CA GLY A 98 -6.68 9.90 -1.45
C GLY A 98 -7.78 9.08 -2.10
N TYR A 99 -8.97 9.67 -2.17
CA TYR A 99 -10.21 8.99 -2.58
C TYR A 99 -10.23 8.53 -4.05
N THR A 100 -9.42 9.13 -4.92
CA THR A 100 -9.34 8.68 -6.32
C THR A 100 -8.81 7.25 -6.43
N HIS A 101 -8.09 6.78 -5.41
CA HIS A 101 -7.55 5.43 -5.33
C HIS A 101 -8.28 4.61 -4.26
N THR A 102 -9.60 4.79 -4.19
CA THR A 102 -10.47 3.93 -3.39
C THR A 102 -10.28 2.48 -3.83
N HIS A 103 -10.03 1.60 -2.85
CA HIS A 103 -9.63 0.23 -3.13
C HIS A 103 -10.16 -0.73 -2.07
N ARG A 104 -9.98 -2.01 -2.34
CA ARG A 104 -10.25 -3.09 -1.38
C ARG A 104 -9.27 -4.23 -1.61
N GLY A 105 -9.06 -5.04 -0.56
CA GLY A 105 -8.34 -6.29 -0.68
C GLY A 105 -9.31 -7.43 -0.92
N ASN A 106 -9.20 -8.11 -2.05
CA ASN A 106 -10.01 -9.27 -2.35
C ASN A 106 -9.56 -10.46 -1.50
N PRO A 107 -10.46 -11.37 -1.13
CA PRO A 107 -10.12 -12.51 -0.29
C PRO A 107 -9.18 -13.48 -1.00
N PRO A 108 -8.15 -13.98 -0.29
CA PRO A 108 -7.36 -15.07 -0.82
C PRO A 108 -8.17 -16.38 -0.78
N LEU A 109 -7.99 -17.21 -1.79
CA LEU A 109 -8.65 -18.50 -1.93
C LEU A 109 -7.59 -19.60 -1.97
N GLY A 110 -7.79 -20.65 -1.19
CA GLY A 110 -6.88 -21.80 -1.17
C GLY A 110 -5.61 -21.64 -0.36
N GLY A 111 -5.36 -20.47 0.20
CA GLY A 111 -4.17 -20.20 1.03
C GLY A 111 -4.28 -18.89 1.77
N THR A 112 -3.38 -18.68 2.73
CA THR A 112 -3.31 -17.47 3.55
C THR A 112 -2.45 -16.43 2.84
N LYS A 113 -2.91 -15.19 2.83
CA LYS A 113 -2.21 -14.05 2.25
C LYS A 113 -1.45 -13.29 3.33
N TYR A 114 -0.19 -12.98 3.06
CA TYR A 114 0.63 -12.12 3.91
C TYR A 114 1.03 -10.87 3.14
N ILE A 115 0.78 -9.71 3.73
CA ILE A 115 1.17 -8.42 3.16
C ILE A 115 1.83 -7.55 4.23
N ALA A 116 2.67 -6.64 3.77
CA ALA A 116 3.20 -5.56 4.58
C ALA A 116 2.71 -4.24 3.99
N THR A 117 2.26 -3.32 4.84
CA THR A 117 1.78 -2.01 4.41
C THR A 117 2.46 -0.93 5.25
N SER A 118 2.91 0.11 4.58
CA SER A 118 3.43 1.32 5.21
C SER A 118 2.84 2.54 4.51
N TRP A 119 2.88 3.67 5.18
CA TRP A 119 2.34 4.93 4.66
C TRP A 119 3.42 6.00 4.70
N ALA A 120 3.43 6.85 3.67
CA ALA A 120 4.25 8.05 3.66
C ALA A 120 3.43 9.20 4.21
N TYR A 121 3.85 9.71 5.36
CA TYR A 121 3.22 10.85 6.02
C TYR A 121 3.94 12.13 5.62
N LEU A 122 3.16 13.13 5.24
CA LEU A 122 3.69 14.44 4.96
C LEU A 122 4.27 15.04 6.25
N GLN A 123 5.52 15.46 6.18
CA GLN A 123 6.16 16.21 7.25
C GLN A 123 5.91 17.71 7.07
N ASN A 124 6.46 18.51 7.96
CA ASN A 124 6.28 19.96 7.89
C ASN A 124 6.69 20.52 6.53
N GLU A 125 5.87 21.40 5.99
CA GLU A 125 6.22 22.17 4.79
C GLU A 125 7.35 23.15 5.13
N ARG A 126 8.20 23.34 4.16
CA ARG A 126 9.28 24.31 4.26
C ARG A 126 9.01 25.51 3.38
#